data_1f2d5abb07fd1641e6daf7392cd6571d
#
_entry.id   1f2d5abb07fd1641e6daf7392cd6571d
#
_cell.length_a   1.000
_cell.length_b   1.000
_cell.length_c   1.000
_cell.angle_alpha   90.00
_cell.angle_beta   90.00
_cell.angle_gamma   90.00
#
_symmetry.space_group_name_H-M   'P 1'
#
loop_
_entity.id
_entity.type
_entity.pdbx_description
1 polymer ?
#
loop_
_entity_poly.entity_id
_entity_poly.type
_entity_poly.pdbx_seq_one_letter_code
_entity_poly.pdbx_strand_id
1 'polypeptide(L)'
;ALKEISITMEQVPSNRGYPGDLYSQLAARYEKAVDFQGAGSITVLAVTTMPGDDVTHPVPDNTGYITEGQFYLKGGVIEPFGSLSRLKQQVNGKTRPDHRTIMDTMIQLFASYRETLEKQAMGFQMSAWDQKLLKYGKLFEQKMMSLEVNMPLEAALDLGWQIMASCFSPEETGIKKSMIEKYWPKNS
;
A
#
# COMPACT_ATOMS: atom_id res chain seq x y z
N ALA A 1 24.98 13.19 4.58
CA ALA A 1 25.08 14.54 5.15
C ALA A 1 24.96 14.53 6.67
N LEU A 2 23.75 14.25 7.29
CA LEU A 2 23.58 14.33 8.78
C LEU A 2 24.60 13.50 9.56
N LYS A 3 24.85 12.26 9.15
CA LYS A 3 25.83 11.38 9.78
C LYS A 3 27.26 11.95 9.74
N GLU A 4 27.66 12.51 8.63
CA GLU A 4 28.98 13.14 8.43
C GLU A 4 29.11 14.41 9.28
N ILE A 5 28.08 15.25 9.29
CA ILE A 5 28.04 16.47 10.13
C ILE A 5 28.17 16.09 11.61
N SER A 6 27.46 15.09 12.07
CA SER A 6 27.51 14.63 13.47
C SER A 6 28.90 14.12 13.86
N ILE A 7 29.58 13.40 12.96
CA ILE A 7 30.97 12.96 13.17
C ILE A 7 31.90 14.16 13.28
N THR A 8 31.76 15.15 12.38
CA THR A 8 32.57 16.37 12.39
C THR A 8 32.34 17.20 13.65
N MET A 9 31.12 17.16 14.20
CA MET A 9 30.76 17.87 15.44
C MET A 9 31.02 17.04 16.71
N GLU A 10 31.71 15.90 16.60
CA GLU A 10 32.04 15.00 17.70
C GLU A 10 30.81 14.56 18.53
N GLN A 11 29.63 14.50 17.90
CA GLN A 11 28.42 14.05 18.58
C GLN A 11 28.48 12.54 18.86
N VAL A 12 27.98 12.13 20.01
CA VAL A 12 27.90 10.71 20.37
C VAL A 12 26.92 10.02 19.40
N PRO A 13 27.39 9.02 18.63
CA PRO A 13 26.53 8.31 17.70
C PRO A 13 25.47 7.47 18.45
N SER A 14 24.25 7.47 17.93
CA SER A 14 23.15 6.62 18.36
C SER A 14 23.07 5.37 17.46
N ASN A 15 21.87 4.86 17.23
CA ASN A 15 21.61 3.65 16.45
C ASN A 15 22.28 3.70 15.06
N ARG A 16 23.09 2.68 14.76
CA ARG A 16 23.81 2.52 13.47
C ARG A 16 24.67 3.73 13.05
N GLY A 17 25.17 4.48 14.03
CA GLY A 17 26.04 5.63 13.80
C GLY A 17 25.33 6.89 13.33
N TYR A 18 24.01 6.96 13.44
CA TYR A 18 23.25 8.18 13.24
C TYR A 18 23.20 9.03 14.52
N PRO A 19 23.04 10.36 14.42
CA PRO A 19 22.91 11.22 15.58
C PRO A 19 21.62 10.90 16.35
N GLY A 20 21.63 11.12 17.67
CA GLY A 20 20.49 10.84 18.54
C GLY A 20 19.24 11.68 18.23
N ASP A 21 19.43 12.84 17.58
CA ASP A 21 18.37 13.75 17.16
C ASP A 21 17.88 13.54 15.71
N LEU A 22 18.25 12.40 15.08
CA LEU A 22 17.87 12.11 13.69
C LEU A 22 16.36 12.27 13.45
N TYR A 23 15.53 11.80 14.38
CA TYR A 23 14.08 11.93 14.29
C TYR A 23 13.66 13.41 14.19
N SER A 24 14.13 14.24 15.10
CA SER A 24 13.81 15.68 15.12
C SER A 24 14.31 16.40 13.88
N GLN A 25 15.48 16.02 13.38
CA GLN A 25 16.06 16.56 12.15
C GLN A 25 15.25 16.20 10.90
N LEU A 26 14.69 15.00 10.83
CA LEU A 26 13.78 14.58 9.75
C LEU A 26 12.42 15.25 9.90
N ALA A 27 11.85 15.28 11.11
CA ALA A 27 10.57 15.91 11.40
C ALA A 27 10.57 17.39 10.99
N ALA A 28 11.58 18.16 11.38
CA ALA A 28 11.75 19.56 11.00
C ALA A 28 11.77 19.82 9.48
N ARG A 29 12.11 18.81 8.68
CA ARG A 29 12.04 18.88 7.21
C ARG A 29 10.65 18.55 6.68
N TYR A 30 10.00 17.55 7.26
CA TYR A 30 8.68 17.09 6.80
C TYR A 30 7.53 17.99 7.28
N GLU A 31 7.68 18.70 8.41
CA GLU A 31 6.72 19.77 8.85
C GLU A 31 6.50 20.88 7.83
N LYS A 32 7.36 20.99 6.81
CA LYS A 32 7.16 21.92 5.68
C LYS A 32 6.07 21.48 4.72
N ALA A 33 5.59 20.25 4.83
CA ALA A 33 4.41 19.76 4.14
C ALA A 33 3.17 20.27 4.86
N VAL A 34 2.69 21.43 4.47
CA VAL A 34 1.59 22.16 5.14
C VAL A 34 0.47 22.52 4.15
N ASP A 35 -0.71 22.73 4.70
CA ASP A 35 -1.87 23.30 4.01
C ASP A 35 -2.05 24.74 4.48
N PHE A 36 -1.99 25.68 3.55
CA PHE A 36 -2.14 27.11 3.82
C PHE A 36 -3.58 27.54 3.56
N GLN A 37 -4.21 28.11 4.55
CA GLN A 37 -5.55 28.65 4.40
C GLN A 37 -5.61 29.68 3.25
N GLY A 38 -6.37 29.37 2.20
CA GLY A 38 -6.54 30.25 1.04
C GLY A 38 -5.38 30.31 0.06
N ALA A 39 -4.31 29.53 0.26
CA ALA A 39 -3.11 29.57 -0.60
C ALA A 39 -2.68 28.21 -1.16
N GLY A 40 -3.35 27.12 -0.79
CA GLY A 40 -3.03 25.76 -1.26
C GLY A 40 -2.12 24.99 -0.32
N SER A 41 -1.69 23.80 -0.75
CA SER A 41 -0.94 22.84 0.06
C SER A 41 0.38 22.44 -0.56
N ILE A 42 1.34 22.02 0.29
CA ILE A 42 2.59 21.40 -0.11
C ILE A 42 2.55 19.92 0.26
N THR A 43 2.68 19.06 -0.73
CA THR A 43 2.81 17.61 -0.53
C THR A 43 4.26 17.19 -0.74
N VAL A 44 4.82 16.46 0.23
CA VAL A 44 6.19 15.93 0.16
C VAL A 44 6.13 14.42 -0.03
N LEU A 45 6.70 13.93 -1.13
CA LEU A 45 6.95 12.52 -1.38
C LEU A 45 8.43 12.23 -1.11
N ALA A 46 8.73 11.74 0.09
CA ALA A 46 10.10 11.42 0.49
C ALA A 46 10.48 10.02 -0.01
N VAL A 47 11.47 9.94 -0.89
CA VAL A 47 12.01 8.67 -1.38
C VAL A 47 13.22 8.29 -0.57
N THR A 48 13.18 7.12 0.06
CA THR A 48 14.30 6.56 0.83
C THR A 48 14.67 5.18 0.32
N THR A 49 15.93 4.82 0.46
CA THR A 49 16.40 3.46 0.19
C THR A 49 16.39 2.64 1.48
N MET A 50 16.14 1.33 1.35
CA MET A 50 16.21 0.38 2.45
C MET A 50 17.35 -0.61 2.18
N PRO A 51 18.57 -0.35 2.70
CA PRO A 51 19.69 -1.26 2.52
C PRO A 51 19.36 -2.68 3.04
N GLY A 52 19.46 -3.69 2.19
CA GLY A 52 19.15 -5.09 2.54
C GLY A 52 17.67 -5.35 2.82
N ASP A 53 16.75 -4.55 2.25
CA ASP A 53 15.30 -4.60 2.52
C ASP A 53 14.95 -4.41 4.02
N ASP A 54 15.84 -3.77 4.78
CA ASP A 54 15.68 -3.57 6.21
C ASP A 54 14.81 -2.36 6.53
N VAL A 55 13.55 -2.61 6.80
CA VAL A 55 12.57 -1.58 7.22
C VAL A 55 12.90 -0.94 8.57
N THR A 56 13.75 -1.59 9.39
CA THR A 56 14.18 -1.09 10.71
C THR A 56 15.41 -0.18 10.63
N HIS A 57 15.92 0.07 9.42
CA HIS A 57 16.99 1.03 9.23
C HIS A 57 16.52 2.43 9.68
N PRO A 58 17.34 3.20 10.44
CA PRO A 58 16.91 4.43 11.11
C PRO A 58 16.23 5.47 10.21
N VAL A 59 16.62 5.58 8.94
CA VAL A 59 16.04 6.56 8.03
C VAL A 59 14.62 6.16 7.57
N PRO A 60 14.37 4.99 6.95
CA PRO A 60 13.02 4.57 6.58
C PRO A 60 12.11 4.40 7.80
N ASP A 61 12.63 3.87 8.91
CA ASP A 61 11.85 3.67 10.12
C ASP A 61 11.32 5.01 10.68
N ASN A 62 12.21 5.98 10.93
CA ASN A 62 11.80 7.31 11.41
C ASN A 62 10.91 8.04 10.40
N THR A 63 11.20 7.94 9.11
CA THR A 63 10.36 8.52 8.05
C THR A 63 8.95 7.94 8.09
N GLY A 64 8.83 6.63 8.29
CA GLY A 64 7.54 5.95 8.43
C GLY A 64 6.73 6.43 9.63
N TYR A 65 7.37 6.81 10.74
CA TYR A 65 6.68 7.37 11.91
C TYR A 65 6.22 8.83 11.71
N ILE A 66 7.00 9.62 10.99
CA ILE A 66 6.74 11.07 10.82
C ILE A 66 5.67 11.30 9.75
N THR A 67 5.73 10.55 8.64
CA THR A 67 4.85 10.77 7.47
C THR A 67 3.46 10.16 7.64
N GLU A 68 2.48 10.66 6.90
CA GLU A 68 1.08 10.18 6.95
C GLU A 68 0.85 8.87 6.19
N GLY A 69 1.81 8.42 5.42
CA GLY A 69 1.76 7.15 4.71
C GLY A 69 3.12 6.73 4.18
N GLN A 70 3.23 5.47 3.84
CA GLN A 70 4.43 4.89 3.27
C GLN A 70 4.08 3.81 2.26
N PHE A 71 4.87 3.74 1.20
CA PHE A 71 4.75 2.73 0.17
C PHE A 71 6.06 1.97 0.07
N TYR A 72 6.02 0.67 0.31
CA TYR A 72 7.16 -0.20 0.09
C TYR A 72 7.15 -0.73 -1.33
N LEU A 73 8.30 -0.61 -2.00
CA LEU A 73 8.52 -1.19 -3.32
C LEU A 73 9.41 -2.43 -3.17
N LYS A 74 8.95 -3.55 -3.69
CA LYS A 74 9.69 -4.81 -3.69
C LYS A 74 9.56 -5.48 -5.06
N GLY A 75 10.71 -5.80 -5.68
CA GLY A 75 10.70 -6.42 -7.00
C GLY A 75 10.03 -5.60 -8.10
N GLY A 76 10.03 -4.25 -7.99
CA GLY A 76 9.42 -3.36 -8.98
C GLY A 76 7.91 -3.17 -8.84
N VAL A 77 7.29 -3.65 -7.75
CA VAL A 77 5.87 -3.47 -7.46
C VAL A 77 5.66 -2.92 -6.05
N ILE A 78 4.48 -2.33 -5.81
CA ILE A 78 4.10 -1.89 -4.46
C ILE A 78 3.75 -3.13 -3.64
N GLU A 79 4.39 -3.29 -2.47
CA GLU A 79 4.05 -4.33 -1.51
C GLU A 79 2.89 -3.84 -0.62
N PRO A 80 1.67 -4.37 -0.75
CA PRO A 80 0.49 -3.80 -0.10
C PRO A 80 0.42 -4.02 1.40
N PHE A 81 1.03 -5.09 1.94
CA PHE A 81 0.95 -5.40 3.37
C PHE A 81 1.93 -4.58 4.21
N GLY A 82 3.07 -4.21 3.63
CA GLY A 82 4.02 -3.29 4.26
C GLY A 82 3.68 -1.82 4.05
N SER A 83 2.80 -1.53 3.10
CA SER A 83 2.37 -0.17 2.78
C SER A 83 1.24 0.28 3.70
N LEU A 84 1.22 1.56 4.05
CA LEU A 84 0.30 2.12 5.03
C LEU A 84 -0.15 3.52 4.64
N SER A 85 -1.43 3.83 4.87
CA SER A 85 -1.94 5.20 4.88
C SER A 85 -2.72 5.48 6.16
N ARG A 86 -2.26 6.44 6.96
CA ARG A 86 -2.95 6.89 8.18
C ARG A 86 -4.18 7.73 7.86
N LEU A 87 -4.24 8.31 6.66
CA LEU A 87 -5.35 9.14 6.21
C LEU A 87 -6.54 8.34 5.64
N LYS A 88 -6.45 7.02 5.57
CA LYS A 88 -7.49 6.15 5.02
C LYS A 88 -8.89 6.44 5.59
N GLN A 89 -8.98 6.73 6.89
CA GLN A 89 -10.27 7.03 7.53
C GLN A 89 -10.78 8.44 7.20
N GLN A 90 -9.90 9.40 6.97
CA GLN A 90 -10.27 10.78 6.68
C GLN A 90 -10.87 10.98 5.28
N VAL A 91 -10.59 10.07 4.35
CA VAL A 91 -11.17 10.09 3.00
C VAL A 91 -12.48 9.31 2.91
N ASN A 92 -12.86 8.61 3.98
CA ASN A 92 -14.12 7.88 4.03
C ASN A 92 -15.30 8.85 3.85
N GLY A 93 -16.18 8.56 2.88
CA GLY A 93 -17.29 9.44 2.51
C GLY A 93 -16.94 10.61 1.58
N LYS A 94 -15.65 10.84 1.28
CA LYS A 94 -15.19 11.83 0.29
C LYS A 94 -14.92 11.23 -1.09
N THR A 95 -14.91 9.92 -1.18
CA THR A 95 -14.73 9.14 -2.40
C THR A 95 -15.98 8.32 -2.70
N ARG A 96 -15.97 7.58 -3.81
CA ARG A 96 -17.10 6.73 -4.21
C ARG A 96 -17.46 5.75 -3.06
N PRO A 97 -18.75 5.51 -2.77
CA PRO A 97 -19.19 4.77 -1.56
C PRO A 97 -18.67 3.33 -1.48
N ASP A 98 -18.36 2.70 -2.60
CA ASP A 98 -17.81 1.35 -2.67
C ASP A 98 -16.29 1.27 -2.43
N HIS A 99 -15.58 2.41 -2.46
CA HIS A 99 -14.12 2.45 -2.40
C HIS A 99 -13.55 1.60 -1.25
N ARG A 100 -14.02 1.84 -0.04
CA ARG A 100 -13.55 1.09 1.13
C ARG A 100 -13.86 -0.40 1.01
N THR A 101 -15.08 -0.73 0.62
CA THR A 101 -15.53 -2.14 0.55
C THR A 101 -14.72 -2.92 -0.46
N ILE A 102 -14.54 -2.36 -1.67
CA ILE A 102 -13.79 -3.05 -2.72
C ILE A 102 -12.31 -3.22 -2.35
N MET A 103 -11.68 -2.17 -1.81
CA MET A 103 -10.27 -2.24 -1.43
C MET A 103 -10.03 -3.23 -0.29
N ASP A 104 -10.88 -3.23 0.74
CA ASP A 104 -10.76 -4.18 1.85
C ASP A 104 -10.95 -5.63 1.35
N THR A 105 -11.92 -5.88 0.47
CA THR A 105 -12.14 -7.22 -0.12
C THR A 105 -10.97 -7.65 -1.01
N MET A 106 -10.49 -6.77 -1.87
CA MET A 106 -9.37 -7.08 -2.77
C MET A 106 -8.10 -7.43 -2.00
N ILE A 107 -7.79 -6.72 -0.92
CA ILE A 107 -6.62 -7.01 -0.07
C ILE A 107 -6.79 -8.32 0.68
N GLN A 108 -7.97 -8.65 1.18
CA GLN A 108 -8.24 -9.95 1.81
C GLN A 108 -8.05 -11.10 0.82
N LEU A 109 -8.59 -10.98 -0.39
CA LEU A 109 -8.42 -11.98 -1.45
C LEU A 109 -6.94 -12.11 -1.86
N PHE A 110 -6.20 -10.99 -1.88
CA PHE A 110 -4.77 -11.01 -2.17
C PHE A 110 -3.96 -11.67 -1.05
N ALA A 111 -4.33 -11.50 0.21
CA ALA A 111 -3.73 -12.25 1.32
C ALA A 111 -3.95 -13.77 1.15
N SER A 112 -5.18 -14.19 0.85
CA SER A 112 -5.50 -15.60 0.59
C SER A 112 -4.76 -16.15 -0.65
N TYR A 113 -4.56 -15.34 -1.68
CA TYR A 113 -3.72 -15.70 -2.82
C TYR A 113 -2.27 -15.96 -2.41
N ARG A 114 -1.68 -15.11 -1.56
CA ARG A 114 -0.31 -15.32 -1.06
C ARG A 114 -0.17 -16.62 -0.26
N GLU A 115 -1.12 -16.92 0.61
CA GLU A 115 -1.18 -18.20 1.31
C GLU A 115 -1.33 -19.40 0.34
N THR A 116 -2.11 -19.23 -0.72
CA THR A 116 -2.29 -20.26 -1.75
C THR A 116 -1.00 -20.52 -2.53
N LEU A 117 -0.19 -19.49 -2.81
CA LEU A 117 1.13 -19.66 -3.42
C LEU A 117 2.08 -20.48 -2.53
N GLU A 118 2.04 -20.24 -1.21
CA GLU A 118 2.83 -21.03 -0.26
C GLU A 118 2.39 -22.51 -0.25
N LYS A 119 1.08 -22.75 -0.21
CA LYS A 119 0.54 -24.13 -0.34
C LYS A 119 0.98 -24.81 -1.63
N GLN A 120 0.94 -24.08 -2.75
CA GLN A 120 1.36 -24.60 -4.05
C GLN A 120 2.86 -24.92 -4.04
N ALA A 121 3.69 -24.07 -3.47
CA ALA A 121 5.14 -24.29 -3.35
C ALA A 121 5.48 -25.50 -2.47
N MET A 122 4.65 -25.82 -1.48
CA MET A 122 4.76 -27.00 -0.63
C MET A 122 4.21 -28.27 -1.28
N GLY A 123 3.67 -28.20 -2.51
CA GLY A 123 3.16 -29.36 -3.24
C GLY A 123 1.76 -29.82 -2.82
N PHE A 124 0.99 -29.00 -2.12
CA PHE A 124 -0.39 -29.32 -1.79
C PHE A 124 -1.30 -29.33 -3.02
N GLN A 125 -2.30 -30.19 -3.01
CA GLN A 125 -3.33 -30.20 -4.04
C GLN A 125 -4.19 -28.95 -3.98
N MET A 126 -4.35 -28.27 -5.12
CA MET A 126 -5.12 -27.03 -5.21
C MET A 126 -6.61 -27.33 -5.40
N SER A 127 -7.44 -26.79 -4.53
CA SER A 127 -8.89 -26.79 -4.65
C SER A 127 -9.39 -25.88 -5.79
N ALA A 128 -10.67 -25.98 -6.14
CA ALA A 128 -11.28 -25.05 -7.09
C ALA A 128 -11.20 -23.59 -6.61
N TRP A 129 -11.32 -23.36 -5.31
CA TRP A 129 -11.15 -22.06 -4.69
C TRP A 129 -9.70 -21.54 -4.83
N ASP A 130 -8.71 -22.39 -4.55
CA ASP A 130 -7.30 -22.02 -4.69
C ASP A 130 -6.97 -21.64 -6.14
N GLN A 131 -7.55 -22.32 -7.13
CA GLN A 131 -7.36 -21.99 -8.54
C GLN A 131 -7.96 -20.61 -8.90
N LYS A 132 -9.12 -20.26 -8.34
CA LYS A 132 -9.71 -18.91 -8.49
C LYS A 132 -8.81 -17.83 -7.86
N LEU A 133 -8.27 -18.10 -6.67
CA LEU A 133 -7.33 -17.19 -6.00
C LEU A 133 -6.04 -17.00 -6.80
N LEU A 134 -5.48 -18.06 -7.37
CA LEU A 134 -4.29 -17.97 -8.24
C LEU A 134 -4.55 -17.13 -9.50
N LYS A 135 -5.74 -17.28 -10.10
CA LYS A 135 -6.14 -16.45 -11.24
C LYS A 135 -6.30 -14.99 -10.82
N TYR A 136 -7.00 -14.74 -9.71
CA TYR A 136 -7.23 -13.41 -9.16
C TYR A 136 -5.91 -12.69 -8.85
N GLY A 137 -5.02 -13.33 -8.11
CA GLY A 137 -3.76 -12.72 -7.69
C GLY A 137 -2.90 -12.28 -8.87
N LYS A 138 -2.79 -13.12 -9.91
CA LYS A 138 -2.08 -12.75 -11.14
C LYS A 138 -2.68 -11.52 -11.83
N LEU A 139 -4.02 -11.46 -11.92
CA LEU A 139 -4.70 -10.29 -12.51
C LEU A 139 -4.51 -9.04 -11.66
N PHE A 140 -4.58 -9.17 -10.34
CA PHE A 140 -4.36 -8.07 -9.42
C PHE A 140 -2.94 -7.51 -9.53
N GLU A 141 -1.92 -8.38 -9.52
CA GLU A 141 -0.53 -7.97 -9.68
C GLU A 141 -0.29 -7.24 -11.01
N GLN A 142 -0.78 -7.81 -12.11
CA GLN A 142 -0.57 -7.24 -13.44
C GLN A 142 -1.32 -5.92 -13.66
N LYS A 143 -2.56 -5.82 -13.20
CA LYS A 143 -3.45 -4.70 -13.53
C LYS A 143 -3.54 -3.61 -12.48
N MET A 144 -3.17 -3.90 -11.22
CA MET A 144 -3.31 -2.96 -10.11
C MET A 144 -1.97 -2.63 -9.43
N MET A 145 -1.02 -3.58 -9.35
CA MET A 145 0.23 -3.39 -8.62
C MET A 145 1.41 -2.96 -9.51
N SER A 146 1.31 -3.14 -10.81
CA SER A 146 2.39 -2.73 -11.73
C SER A 146 2.60 -1.22 -11.65
N LEU A 147 3.86 -0.78 -11.61
CA LEU A 147 4.24 0.63 -11.63
C LEU A 147 3.92 1.34 -12.96
N GLU A 148 3.57 0.59 -14.00
CA GLU A 148 3.11 1.12 -15.29
C GLU A 148 1.64 1.53 -15.27
N VAL A 149 0.90 1.14 -14.22
CA VAL A 149 -0.52 1.46 -14.07
C VAL A 149 -0.68 2.94 -13.71
N ASN A 150 -1.40 3.66 -14.54
CA ASN A 150 -1.76 5.06 -14.34
C ASN A 150 -3.22 5.27 -14.75
N MET A 151 -4.12 5.38 -13.78
CA MET A 151 -5.55 5.56 -14.02
C MET A 151 -6.22 6.39 -12.92
N PRO A 152 -7.33 7.09 -13.22
CA PRO A 152 -8.14 7.77 -12.22
C PRO A 152 -8.71 6.78 -11.19
N LEU A 153 -9.03 7.27 -9.99
CA LEU A 153 -9.56 6.46 -8.89
C LEU A 153 -10.82 5.67 -9.30
N GLU A 154 -11.77 6.32 -9.96
CA GLU A 154 -13.02 5.69 -10.40
C GLU A 154 -12.76 4.52 -11.35
N ALA A 155 -11.86 4.70 -12.31
CA ALA A 155 -11.46 3.64 -13.23
C ALA A 155 -10.76 2.49 -12.50
N ALA A 156 -9.94 2.79 -11.49
CA ALA A 156 -9.32 1.76 -10.65
C ALA A 156 -10.34 0.96 -9.85
N LEU A 157 -11.37 1.62 -9.31
CA LEU A 157 -12.47 0.94 -8.61
C LEU A 157 -13.28 0.05 -9.55
N ASP A 158 -13.60 0.55 -10.75
CA ASP A 158 -14.34 -0.24 -11.76
C ASP A 158 -13.52 -1.45 -12.23
N LEU A 159 -12.22 -1.26 -12.44
CA LEU A 159 -11.31 -2.36 -12.76
C LEU A 159 -11.25 -3.40 -11.63
N GLY A 160 -11.26 -2.96 -10.37
CA GLY A 160 -11.32 -3.85 -9.23
C GLY A 160 -12.56 -4.73 -9.23
N TRP A 161 -13.74 -4.16 -9.51
CA TRP A 161 -14.99 -4.92 -9.67
C TRP A 161 -14.89 -5.93 -10.82
N GLN A 162 -14.34 -5.54 -11.96
CA GLN A 162 -14.15 -6.41 -13.13
C GLN A 162 -13.20 -7.58 -12.82
N ILE A 163 -12.09 -7.32 -12.13
CA ILE A 163 -11.14 -8.38 -11.73
C ILE A 163 -11.83 -9.39 -10.82
N MET A 164 -12.55 -8.93 -9.80
CA MET A 164 -13.28 -9.83 -8.90
C MET A 164 -14.33 -10.63 -9.65
N ALA A 165 -15.15 -9.99 -10.48
CA ALA A 165 -16.22 -10.65 -11.25
C ALA A 165 -15.69 -11.68 -12.26
N SER A 166 -14.48 -11.49 -12.77
CA SER A 166 -13.84 -12.46 -13.69
C SER A 166 -13.33 -13.73 -12.99
N CYS A 167 -13.24 -13.72 -11.66
CA CYS A 167 -12.67 -14.81 -10.87
C CYS A 167 -13.67 -15.46 -9.91
N PHE A 168 -14.61 -14.68 -9.39
CA PHE A 168 -15.53 -15.11 -8.32
C PHE A 168 -16.99 -14.82 -8.68
N SER A 169 -17.91 -15.55 -8.04
CA SER A 169 -19.30 -15.14 -8.01
C SER A 169 -19.52 -14.07 -6.92
N PRO A 170 -20.62 -13.28 -6.99
CA PRO A 170 -20.92 -12.28 -5.97
C PRO A 170 -20.93 -12.82 -4.54
N GLU A 171 -21.50 -14.02 -4.36
CA GLU A 171 -21.66 -14.68 -3.06
C GLU A 171 -20.30 -15.07 -2.44
N GLU A 172 -19.33 -15.39 -3.26
CA GLU A 172 -17.99 -15.80 -2.83
C GLU A 172 -17.15 -14.64 -2.28
N THR A 173 -17.51 -13.40 -2.58
CA THR A 173 -16.76 -12.21 -2.16
C THR A 173 -17.08 -11.75 -0.75
N GLY A 174 -18.21 -12.19 -0.17
CA GLY A 174 -18.69 -11.71 1.13
C GLY A 174 -19.14 -10.24 1.15
N ILE A 175 -19.21 -9.60 -0.01
CA ILE A 175 -19.64 -8.20 -0.13
C ILE A 175 -21.15 -8.09 0.08
N LYS A 176 -21.58 -7.02 0.74
CA LYS A 176 -23.01 -6.75 0.99
C LYS A 176 -23.80 -6.68 -0.32
N LYS A 177 -24.97 -7.29 -0.34
CA LYS A 177 -25.88 -7.38 -1.50
C LYS A 177 -26.15 -6.02 -2.15
N SER A 178 -26.37 -4.97 -1.35
CA SER A 178 -26.60 -3.61 -1.85
C SER A 178 -25.43 -3.04 -2.66
N MET A 179 -24.19 -3.40 -2.34
CA MET A 179 -23.02 -3.00 -3.11
C MET A 179 -22.90 -3.83 -4.39
N ILE A 180 -23.16 -5.14 -4.32
CA ILE A 180 -23.20 -6.03 -5.48
C ILE A 180 -24.24 -5.53 -6.51
N GLU A 181 -25.47 -5.28 -6.08
CA GLU A 181 -26.55 -4.81 -6.97
C GLU A 181 -26.18 -3.51 -7.72
N LYS A 182 -25.38 -2.65 -7.07
CA LYS A 182 -25.04 -1.35 -7.61
C LYS A 182 -23.78 -1.36 -8.49
N TYR A 183 -22.77 -2.11 -8.12
CA TYR A 183 -21.43 -1.98 -8.72
C TYR A 183 -20.91 -3.25 -9.42
N TRP A 184 -21.54 -4.42 -9.16
CA TRP A 184 -21.10 -5.65 -9.83
C TRP A 184 -21.39 -5.58 -11.33
N PRO A 185 -20.40 -5.92 -12.19
CA PRO A 185 -20.59 -5.93 -13.63
C PRO A 185 -21.76 -6.82 -14.04
N LYS A 186 -22.73 -6.26 -14.78
CA LYS A 186 -23.96 -6.98 -15.18
C LYS A 186 -23.76 -7.94 -16.34
N ASN A 187 -22.60 -7.88 -17.02
CA ASN A 187 -22.24 -8.76 -18.13
C ASN A 187 -20.72 -9.00 -18.05
N SER A 188 -20.33 -10.13 -17.56
CA SER A 188 -18.96 -10.66 -17.67
C SER A 188 -18.99 -11.99 -18.41
#